data_ab2478b90a1176e80ebb551bbe6ec1f7
#
_entry.id   ab2478b90a1176e80ebb551bbe6ec1f7
#
_cell.length_a   1.000
_cell.length_b   1.000
_cell.length_c   1.000
_cell.angle_alpha   90.00
_cell.angle_beta   90.00
_cell.angle_gamma   90.00
#
_symmetry.space_group_name_H-M   'P 1'
#
loop_
_entity.id
_entity.type
_entity.pdbx_description
1 polymer ?
#
loop_
_entity_poly.entity_id
_entity_poly.type
_entity_poly.pdbx_seq_one_letter_code
_entity_poly.pdbx_strand_id
1 'polypeptide(L)'
;MEDSIKKLFKVNPAQIPNSIPLFPLDNVLLLPFGKLPLNIFEERYIKMTLDALKKNRMIGVIQPKNNINELFQMGCIGKITSYIETPDYRIVINLEGVCRFIVHESYLTPAGYLQANIDFQDYIEDLNEIEPSIDRMTLIQKYSNFFKMRKLDIDKEVLAETSNLQLLSTLAMLAPFNKIDKQAILESPNIMQRIETINSILDLNTFQVVPNSKGNQLN
;
A
#
# COMPACT_ATOMS: atom_id res chain seq x y z
N MET A 1 12.56 14.33 25.08
CA MET A 1 11.78 15.36 24.36
C MET A 1 11.36 14.85 22.98
N GLU A 2 12.26 14.28 22.18
CA GLU A 2 11.97 13.77 20.84
C GLU A 2 10.94 12.61 20.84
N ASP A 3 11.03 11.66 21.76
CA ASP A 3 10.06 10.55 21.86
C ASP A 3 8.66 11.00 22.30
N SER A 4 8.56 12.03 23.10
CA SER A 4 7.27 12.60 23.50
C SER A 4 6.59 13.32 22.34
N ILE A 5 7.36 13.97 21.46
CA ILE A 5 6.85 14.62 20.25
C ILE A 5 6.44 13.58 19.23
N LYS A 6 7.24 12.54 18.98
CA LYS A 6 6.91 11.44 18.08
C LYS A 6 5.56 10.80 18.40
N LYS A 7 5.26 10.62 19.71
CA LYS A 7 3.97 10.07 20.17
C LYS A 7 2.76 10.91 19.74
N LEU A 8 2.91 12.24 19.56
CA LEU A 8 1.82 13.11 19.12
C LEU A 8 1.46 12.91 17.64
N PHE A 9 2.38 12.38 16.83
CA PHE A 9 2.16 12.10 15.42
C PHE A 9 1.70 10.67 15.15
N LYS A 10 1.87 9.75 16.09
CA LYS A 10 1.35 8.39 15.97
C LYS A 10 -0.17 8.41 15.98
N VAL A 11 -0.74 7.59 15.09
CA VAL A 11 -2.18 7.41 15.04
C VAL A 11 -2.60 6.51 16.21
N ASN A 12 -3.52 7.04 17.02
CA ASN A 12 -4.16 6.24 18.07
C ASN A 12 -5.41 5.56 17.47
N PRO A 13 -5.75 4.32 17.83
CA PRO A 13 -6.99 3.67 17.41
C PRO A 13 -8.25 4.53 17.52
N ALA A 14 -8.36 5.28 18.63
CA ALA A 14 -9.50 6.19 18.86
C ALA A 14 -9.60 7.36 17.85
N GLN A 15 -8.56 7.62 17.07
CA GLN A 15 -8.53 8.66 16.04
C GLN A 15 -8.97 8.15 14.68
N ILE A 16 -9.04 6.82 14.50
CA ILE A 16 -9.47 6.20 13.25
C ILE A 16 -11.01 6.25 13.20
N PRO A 17 -11.59 6.91 12.20
CA PRO A 17 -13.04 7.01 12.09
C PRO A 17 -13.63 5.68 11.56
N ASN A 18 -14.84 5.36 12.01
CA ASN A 18 -15.59 4.20 11.49
C ASN A 18 -16.11 4.41 10.06
N SER A 19 -16.03 5.62 9.53
CA SER A 19 -16.43 5.94 8.16
C SER A 19 -15.37 6.83 7.51
N ILE A 20 -14.85 6.40 6.37
CA ILE A 20 -13.77 7.08 5.64
C ILE A 20 -14.10 7.21 4.15
N PRO A 21 -13.61 8.26 3.47
CA PRO A 21 -13.65 8.31 2.03
C PRO A 21 -12.78 7.21 1.43
N LEU A 22 -13.28 6.56 0.35
CA LEU A 22 -12.54 5.54 -0.38
C LEU A 22 -11.93 6.10 -1.65
N PHE A 23 -10.69 5.72 -1.88
CA PHE A 23 -9.97 5.97 -3.12
C PHE A 23 -9.71 4.64 -3.85
N PRO A 24 -10.57 4.23 -4.77
CA PRO A 24 -10.35 3.06 -5.59
C PRO A 24 -9.20 3.31 -6.56
N LEU A 25 -8.13 2.53 -6.43
CA LEU A 25 -6.93 2.63 -7.28
C LEU A 25 -6.60 1.26 -7.85
N ASP A 26 -6.66 1.15 -9.20
CA ASP A 26 -6.37 -0.09 -9.87
C ASP A 26 -4.90 -0.44 -9.83
N ASN A 27 -4.59 -1.66 -9.42
CA ASN A 27 -3.22 -2.18 -9.32
C ASN A 27 -2.29 -1.35 -8.42
N VAL A 28 -2.84 -0.63 -7.44
CA VAL A 28 -2.09 0.11 -6.43
C VAL A 28 -2.23 -0.58 -5.07
N LEU A 29 -1.13 -0.74 -4.37
CA LEU A 29 -1.07 -1.28 -3.03
C LEU A 29 -0.65 -0.19 -2.06
N LEU A 30 -1.36 -0.06 -0.95
CA LEU A 30 -0.90 0.66 0.24
C LEU A 30 -0.82 -0.34 1.40
N LEU A 31 0.31 -0.36 2.07
CA LEU A 31 0.54 -1.18 3.27
C LEU A 31 0.82 -0.29 4.48
N PRO A 32 0.55 -0.74 5.71
CA PRO A 32 1.01 -0.06 6.92
C PRO A 32 2.50 0.28 6.83
N PHE A 33 2.88 1.46 7.29
CA PHE A 33 4.24 2.06 7.21
C PHE A 33 4.74 2.37 5.79
N GLY A 34 3.99 2.03 4.75
CA GLY A 34 4.32 2.38 3.37
C GLY A 34 3.95 3.82 3.03
N LYS A 35 4.67 4.43 2.10
CA LYS A 35 4.41 5.79 1.61
C LYS A 35 3.95 5.74 0.17
N LEU A 36 2.82 6.39 -0.11
CA LEU A 36 2.21 6.44 -1.45
C LEU A 36 2.03 7.89 -1.88
N PRO A 37 2.89 8.42 -2.77
CA PRO A 37 2.68 9.71 -3.40
C PRO A 37 1.58 9.60 -4.46
N LEU A 38 0.65 10.54 -4.47
CA LEU A 38 -0.47 10.59 -5.41
C LEU A 38 -0.62 12.00 -5.99
N ASN A 39 -0.92 12.07 -7.28
CA ASN A 39 -1.28 13.30 -7.96
C ASN A 39 -2.79 13.28 -8.25
N ILE A 40 -3.53 14.12 -7.55
CA ILE A 40 -4.99 14.17 -7.59
C ILE A 40 -5.43 15.25 -8.58
N PHE A 41 -6.16 14.87 -9.62
CA PHE A 41 -6.61 15.77 -10.68
C PHE A 41 -8.10 15.61 -11.04
N GLU A 42 -8.74 14.48 -10.70
CA GLU A 42 -10.18 14.32 -10.90
C GLU A 42 -10.95 15.15 -9.85
N GLU A 43 -11.94 15.91 -10.28
CA GLU A 43 -12.72 16.82 -9.42
C GLU A 43 -13.29 16.12 -8.18
N ARG A 44 -13.85 14.91 -8.34
CA ARG A 44 -14.38 14.14 -7.21
C ARG A 44 -13.32 13.79 -6.17
N TYR A 45 -12.10 13.49 -6.59
CA TYR A 45 -11.01 13.15 -5.68
C TYR A 45 -10.30 14.37 -5.11
N ILE A 46 -10.32 15.51 -5.81
CA ILE A 46 -9.97 16.81 -5.23
C ILE A 46 -10.91 17.14 -4.07
N LYS A 47 -12.24 17.06 -4.28
CA LYS A 47 -13.24 17.24 -3.22
C LYS A 47 -13.04 16.29 -2.06
N MET A 48 -12.83 15.00 -2.34
CA MET A 48 -12.52 13.98 -1.34
C MET A 48 -11.30 14.37 -0.48
N THR A 49 -10.21 14.78 -1.13
CA THR A 49 -8.96 15.18 -0.45
C THR A 49 -9.18 16.40 0.43
N LEU A 50 -9.86 17.43 -0.07
CA LEU A 50 -10.18 18.64 0.69
C LEU A 50 -11.09 18.33 1.90
N ASP A 51 -12.05 17.41 1.75
CA ASP A 51 -12.91 17.00 2.85
C ASP A 51 -12.16 16.16 3.89
N ALA A 52 -11.22 15.29 3.45
CA ALA A 52 -10.36 14.54 4.35
C ALA A 52 -9.43 15.49 5.14
N LEU A 53 -8.85 16.52 4.50
CA LEU A 53 -7.98 17.51 5.15
C LEU A 53 -8.69 18.30 6.25
N LYS A 54 -9.99 18.56 6.12
CA LYS A 54 -10.81 19.24 7.13
C LYS A 54 -11.13 18.37 8.35
N LYS A 55 -10.90 17.05 8.25
CA LYS A 55 -11.22 16.05 9.29
C LYS A 55 -9.96 15.38 9.81
N ASN A 56 -9.92 14.06 9.76
CA ASN A 56 -8.85 13.22 10.30
C ASN A 56 -7.66 13.07 9.35
N ARG A 57 -7.72 13.60 8.15
CA ARG A 57 -6.74 13.45 7.07
C ARG A 57 -6.53 11.98 6.66
N MET A 58 -7.58 11.16 6.74
CA MET A 58 -7.55 9.74 6.43
C MET A 58 -8.37 9.43 5.18
N ILE A 59 -7.80 8.60 4.31
CA ILE A 59 -8.42 8.10 3.07
C ILE A 59 -8.17 6.60 3.02
N GLY A 60 -9.18 5.80 2.68
CA GLY A 60 -9.03 4.37 2.45
C GLY A 60 -8.61 4.09 1.02
N VAL A 61 -7.40 3.57 0.82
CA VAL A 61 -6.96 3.06 -0.48
C VAL A 61 -7.43 1.62 -0.62
N ILE A 62 -8.10 1.32 -1.75
CA ILE A 62 -8.70 0.02 -2.00
C ILE A 62 -8.61 -0.33 -3.48
N GLN A 63 -8.45 -1.61 -3.82
CA GLN A 63 -8.42 -2.04 -5.20
C GLN A 63 -9.83 -2.37 -5.73
N PRO A 64 -10.16 -1.99 -6.98
CA PRO A 64 -11.33 -2.53 -7.67
C PRO A 64 -11.03 -3.97 -8.13
N LYS A 65 -12.05 -4.86 -8.14
CA LYS A 65 -11.94 -6.21 -8.71
C LYS A 65 -11.87 -6.14 -10.24
N ASN A 66 -13.02 -6.00 -10.89
CA ASN A 66 -13.11 -5.92 -12.36
C ASN A 66 -13.39 -4.50 -12.83
N ASN A 67 -14.17 -3.74 -12.07
CA ASN A 67 -14.53 -2.37 -12.33
C ASN A 67 -14.63 -1.59 -11.01
N ILE A 68 -14.73 -0.26 -11.08
CA ILE A 68 -14.73 0.63 -9.93
C ILE A 68 -15.93 0.42 -8.97
N ASN A 69 -16.98 -0.25 -9.44
CA ASN A 69 -18.17 -0.53 -8.63
C ASN A 69 -18.05 -1.84 -7.84
N GLU A 70 -17.05 -2.67 -8.16
CA GLU A 70 -16.79 -3.93 -7.49
C GLU A 70 -15.43 -3.86 -6.79
N LEU A 71 -15.44 -3.49 -5.53
CA LEU A 71 -14.21 -3.38 -4.75
C LEU A 71 -13.84 -4.71 -4.09
N PHE A 72 -12.54 -4.91 -3.84
CA PHE A 72 -12.14 -5.87 -2.82
C PHE A 72 -12.68 -5.43 -1.47
N GLN A 73 -12.77 -6.35 -0.52
CA GLN A 73 -13.29 -6.00 0.81
C GLN A 73 -12.23 -5.36 1.69
N MET A 74 -10.96 -5.74 1.50
CA MET A 74 -9.85 -5.22 2.29
C MET A 74 -9.15 -4.08 1.56
N GLY A 75 -8.91 -2.99 2.29
CA GLY A 75 -8.07 -1.86 1.93
C GLY A 75 -7.09 -1.48 3.04
N CYS A 76 -6.37 -0.39 2.83
CA CYS A 76 -5.50 0.21 3.85
C CYS A 76 -5.83 1.70 4.03
N ILE A 77 -5.95 2.12 5.28
CA ILE A 77 -6.11 3.53 5.66
C ILE A 77 -4.78 4.23 5.41
N GLY A 78 -4.81 5.29 4.60
CA GLY A 78 -3.70 6.21 4.40
C GLY A 78 -3.96 7.53 5.11
N LYS A 79 -3.00 8.00 5.91
CA LYS A 79 -3.02 9.35 6.51
C LYS A 79 -2.29 10.30 5.58
N ILE A 80 -2.93 11.43 5.22
CA ILE A 80 -2.28 12.50 4.46
C ILE A 80 -1.25 13.18 5.36
N THR A 81 0.03 12.98 5.05
CA THR A 81 1.17 13.54 5.80
C THR A 81 1.68 14.84 5.20
N SER A 82 1.50 15.04 3.90
CA SER A 82 1.78 16.30 3.22
C SER A 82 0.85 16.48 2.02
N TYR A 83 0.61 17.73 1.65
CA TYR A 83 -0.09 18.09 0.42
C TYR A 83 0.44 19.39 -0.16
N ILE A 84 0.35 19.52 -1.48
CA ILE A 84 0.74 20.72 -2.24
C ILE A 84 -0.33 20.96 -3.29
N GLU A 85 -0.89 22.15 -3.33
CA GLU A 85 -1.75 22.62 -4.42
C GLU A 85 -0.87 23.13 -5.56
N THR A 86 -1.10 22.65 -6.76
CA THR A 86 -0.31 23.01 -7.94
C THR A 86 -0.99 24.11 -8.75
N PRO A 87 -0.25 24.93 -9.53
CA PRO A 87 -0.84 26.03 -10.33
C PRO A 87 -1.84 25.55 -11.39
N ASP A 88 -1.81 24.27 -11.78
CA ASP A 88 -2.73 23.65 -12.73
C ASP A 88 -3.94 22.97 -12.03
N TYR A 89 -4.25 23.40 -10.81
CA TYR A 89 -5.42 22.97 -10.01
C TYR A 89 -5.43 21.48 -9.65
N ARG A 90 -4.26 20.86 -9.47
CA ARG A 90 -4.10 19.51 -8.91
C ARG A 90 -3.68 19.59 -7.45
N ILE A 91 -3.82 18.46 -6.76
CA ILE A 91 -3.28 18.31 -5.40
C ILE A 91 -2.33 17.11 -5.39
N VAL A 92 -1.07 17.37 -5.09
CA VAL A 92 -0.10 16.30 -4.81
C VAL A 92 -0.15 16.01 -3.33
N ILE A 93 -0.39 14.74 -2.98
CA ILE A 93 -0.43 14.28 -1.58
C ILE A 93 0.57 13.15 -1.34
N ASN A 94 1.03 13.02 -0.11
CA ASN A 94 1.68 11.81 0.36
C ASN A 94 0.76 11.13 1.38
N LEU A 95 0.40 9.88 1.12
CA LEU A 95 -0.28 9.01 2.08
C LEU A 95 0.76 8.14 2.79
N GLU A 96 0.63 8.04 4.10
CA GLU A 96 1.33 7.05 4.91
C GLU A 96 0.33 6.00 5.38
N GLY A 97 0.62 4.73 5.08
CA GLY A 97 -0.24 3.60 5.45
C GLY A 97 -0.30 3.42 6.96
N VAL A 98 -1.51 3.33 7.49
CA VAL A 98 -1.79 3.30 8.93
C VAL A 98 -2.20 1.90 9.37
N CYS A 99 -3.33 1.42 8.85
CA CYS A 99 -3.97 0.19 9.29
C CYS A 99 -4.83 -0.38 8.18
N ARG A 100 -4.90 -1.69 8.07
CA ARG A 100 -5.84 -2.37 7.18
C ARG A 100 -7.26 -2.23 7.68
N PHE A 101 -8.21 -2.36 6.79
CA PHE A 101 -9.64 -2.35 7.13
C PHE A 101 -10.45 -3.24 6.21
N ILE A 102 -11.62 -3.63 6.67
CA ILE A 102 -12.66 -4.30 5.88
C ILE A 102 -13.80 -3.30 5.63
N VAL A 103 -14.29 -3.27 4.39
CA VAL A 103 -15.48 -2.50 4.02
C VAL A 103 -16.74 -3.30 4.39
N HIS A 104 -17.60 -2.74 5.20
CA HIS A 104 -18.93 -3.27 5.46
C HIS A 104 -19.94 -2.79 4.42
N GLU A 105 -19.98 -1.49 4.20
CA GLU A 105 -20.89 -0.85 3.28
C GLU A 105 -20.24 0.38 2.68
N SER A 106 -20.51 0.65 1.40
CA SER A 106 -20.05 1.86 0.72
C SER A 106 -21.19 2.52 -0.05
N TYR A 107 -21.14 3.83 -0.14
CA TYR A 107 -22.12 4.63 -0.85
C TYR A 107 -21.46 5.82 -1.55
N LEU A 108 -22.11 6.28 -2.62
CA LEU A 108 -21.66 7.46 -3.38
C LEU A 108 -22.08 8.72 -2.65
N THR A 109 -21.14 9.61 -2.38
CA THR A 109 -21.44 10.93 -1.80
C THR A 109 -22.00 11.90 -2.85
N PRO A 110 -22.69 12.98 -2.44
CA PRO A 110 -23.10 14.03 -3.38
C PRO A 110 -21.93 14.71 -4.11
N ALA A 111 -20.72 14.64 -3.55
CA ALA A 111 -19.49 15.15 -4.16
C ALA A 111 -18.89 14.19 -5.22
N GLY A 112 -19.46 12.98 -5.41
CA GLY A 112 -19.10 12.03 -6.44
C GLY A 112 -17.96 11.07 -6.09
N TYR A 113 -17.50 11.03 -4.84
CA TYR A 113 -16.57 10.01 -4.35
C TYR A 113 -17.27 9.00 -3.43
N LEU A 114 -16.68 7.82 -3.26
CA LEU A 114 -17.20 6.80 -2.36
C LEU A 114 -16.85 7.09 -0.91
N GLN A 115 -17.81 6.87 -0.03
CA GLN A 115 -17.62 6.83 1.43
C GLN A 115 -17.96 5.43 1.91
N ALA A 116 -17.24 4.89 2.90
CA ALA A 116 -17.51 3.56 3.44
C ALA A 116 -17.54 3.54 4.96
N ASN A 117 -18.40 2.69 5.50
CA ASN A 117 -18.31 2.19 6.86
C ASN A 117 -17.31 1.04 6.89
N ILE A 118 -16.35 1.12 7.80
CA ILE A 118 -15.21 0.19 7.85
C ILE A 118 -15.06 -0.43 9.25
N ASP A 119 -14.44 -1.60 9.27
CA ASP A 119 -13.93 -2.24 10.47
C ASP A 119 -12.42 -2.48 10.34
N PHE A 120 -11.67 -2.12 11.37
CA PHE A 120 -10.21 -2.28 11.45
C PHE A 120 -9.76 -2.99 12.75
N GLN A 121 -10.71 -3.45 13.57
CA GLN A 121 -10.40 -3.99 14.90
C GLN A 121 -9.50 -5.23 14.82
N ASP A 122 -9.71 -6.11 13.84
CA ASP A 122 -8.88 -7.29 13.62
C ASP A 122 -7.46 -6.96 13.14
N TYR A 123 -7.23 -5.72 12.73
CA TYR A 123 -5.94 -5.25 12.20
C TYR A 123 -5.27 -4.18 13.06
N ILE A 124 -5.70 -4.02 14.31
CA ILE A 124 -5.18 -3.00 15.24
C ILE A 124 -3.68 -3.17 15.50
N GLU A 125 -3.17 -4.39 15.35
CA GLU A 125 -1.75 -4.70 15.45
C GLU A 125 -0.91 -4.04 14.34
N ASP A 126 -1.53 -3.63 13.23
CA ASP A 126 -0.85 -2.86 12.17
C ASP A 126 -0.36 -1.48 12.67
N LEU A 127 -0.89 -0.97 13.78
CA LEU A 127 -0.44 0.27 14.43
C LEU A 127 0.84 0.10 15.25
N ASN A 128 1.22 -1.16 15.52
CA ASN A 128 2.39 -1.46 16.34
C ASN A 128 3.66 -1.46 15.49
N GLU A 129 4.65 -0.69 15.90
CA GLU A 129 5.98 -0.63 15.28
C GLU A 129 6.88 -1.77 15.76
N ILE A 130 6.37 -3.01 15.74
CA ILE A 130 7.18 -4.18 16.10
C ILE A 130 8.00 -4.59 14.88
N GLU A 131 9.30 -4.37 14.95
CA GLU A 131 10.23 -4.71 13.87
C GLU A 131 10.32 -6.22 13.68
N PRO A 132 9.95 -6.75 12.49
CA PRO A 132 10.13 -8.17 12.21
C PRO A 132 11.60 -8.52 12.04
N SER A 133 11.98 -9.71 12.47
CA SER A 133 13.29 -10.27 12.15
C SER A 133 13.27 -10.75 10.69
N ILE A 134 14.05 -10.08 9.83
CA ILE A 134 14.18 -10.44 8.41
C ILE A 134 15.64 -10.49 7.99
N ASP A 135 15.96 -11.36 7.06
CA ASP A 135 17.21 -11.29 6.32
C ASP A 135 17.10 -10.23 5.22
N ARG A 136 17.48 -8.99 5.58
CA ARG A 136 17.42 -7.84 4.68
C ARG A 136 18.23 -8.05 3.39
N MET A 137 19.42 -8.68 3.51
CA MET A 137 20.31 -8.90 2.37
C MET A 137 19.65 -9.82 1.36
N THR A 138 19.15 -10.96 1.80
CA THR A 138 18.43 -11.91 0.96
C THR A 138 17.18 -11.31 0.35
N LEU A 139 16.39 -10.55 1.12
CA LEU A 139 15.18 -9.90 0.63
C LEU A 139 15.50 -8.88 -0.47
N ILE A 140 16.42 -7.96 -0.22
CA ILE A 140 16.85 -6.94 -1.20
C ILE A 140 17.43 -7.61 -2.46
N GLN A 141 18.17 -8.70 -2.31
CA GLN A 141 18.71 -9.44 -3.46
C GLN A 141 17.60 -10.08 -4.31
N LYS A 142 16.59 -10.71 -3.70
CA LYS A 142 15.43 -11.27 -4.41
C LYS A 142 14.69 -10.18 -5.18
N TYR A 143 14.39 -9.05 -4.54
CA TYR A 143 13.74 -7.92 -5.22
C TYR A 143 14.62 -7.34 -6.34
N SER A 144 15.93 -7.17 -6.12
CA SER A 144 16.84 -6.68 -7.16
C SER A 144 16.82 -7.59 -8.39
N ASN A 145 16.83 -8.90 -8.20
CA ASN A 145 16.73 -9.85 -9.30
C ASN A 145 15.40 -9.73 -10.04
N PHE A 146 14.29 -9.66 -9.27
CA PHE A 146 12.94 -9.51 -9.81
C PHE A 146 12.78 -8.22 -10.65
N PHE A 147 13.32 -7.08 -10.15
CA PHE A 147 13.27 -5.80 -10.87
C PHE A 147 14.13 -5.82 -12.14
N LYS A 148 15.38 -6.35 -12.05
CA LYS A 148 16.27 -6.48 -13.20
C LYS A 148 15.66 -7.30 -14.34
N MET A 149 14.95 -8.37 -14.02
CA MET A 149 14.24 -9.19 -15.02
C MET A 149 13.17 -8.38 -15.77
N ARG A 150 12.66 -7.28 -15.19
CA ARG A 150 11.68 -6.37 -15.76
C ARG A 150 12.29 -5.07 -16.30
N LYS A 151 13.63 -5.01 -16.38
CA LYS A 151 14.40 -3.83 -16.82
C LYS A 151 14.12 -2.60 -15.95
N LEU A 152 13.87 -2.81 -14.67
CA LEU A 152 13.72 -1.79 -13.65
C LEU A 152 14.93 -1.83 -12.71
N ASP A 153 15.24 -0.72 -12.07
CA ASP A 153 16.29 -0.63 -11.08
C ASP A 153 15.74 -0.14 -9.74
N ILE A 154 16.44 -0.47 -8.65
CA ILE A 154 16.11 -0.03 -7.29
C ILE A 154 17.30 0.70 -6.74
N ASP A 155 17.07 1.89 -6.22
CA ASP A 155 18.04 2.61 -5.42
C ASP A 155 18.21 1.91 -4.06
N LYS A 156 19.33 1.19 -3.92
CA LYS A 156 19.64 0.44 -2.71
C LYS A 156 20.05 1.34 -1.55
N GLU A 157 20.57 2.53 -1.81
CA GLU A 157 20.99 3.46 -0.77
C GLU A 157 19.79 4.01 0.00
N VAL A 158 18.70 4.32 -0.71
CA VAL A 158 17.42 4.75 -0.09
C VAL A 158 16.84 3.67 0.83
N LEU A 159 17.08 2.39 0.51
CA LEU A 159 16.57 1.28 1.31
C LEU A 159 17.43 0.99 2.55
N ALA A 160 18.70 1.39 2.57
CA ALA A 160 19.65 1.01 3.62
C ALA A 160 19.26 1.55 5.00
N GLU A 161 18.70 2.76 5.06
CA GLU A 161 18.38 3.48 6.30
C GLU A 161 16.95 3.27 6.79
N THR A 162 16.12 2.54 6.03
CA THR A 162 14.72 2.30 6.41
C THR A 162 14.59 1.18 7.46
N SER A 163 13.56 1.24 8.30
CA SER A 163 13.20 0.14 9.20
C SER A 163 12.78 -1.11 8.42
N ASN A 164 12.75 -2.28 9.06
CA ASN A 164 12.31 -3.52 8.40
C ASN A 164 10.85 -3.44 7.95
N LEU A 165 9.99 -2.83 8.76
CA LEU A 165 8.58 -2.59 8.41
C LEU A 165 8.45 -1.71 7.16
N GLN A 166 9.17 -0.59 7.13
CA GLN A 166 9.16 0.32 5.97
C GLN A 166 9.77 -0.34 4.74
N LEU A 167 10.87 -1.10 4.89
CA LEU A 167 11.50 -1.82 3.79
C LEU A 167 10.52 -2.81 3.14
N LEU A 168 9.88 -3.66 3.94
CA LEU A 168 8.89 -4.64 3.45
C LEU A 168 7.75 -3.97 2.70
N SER A 169 7.16 -2.92 3.30
CA SER A 169 6.05 -2.20 2.69
C SER A 169 6.47 -1.50 1.40
N THR A 170 7.61 -0.80 1.41
CA THR A 170 8.11 -0.07 0.24
C THR A 170 8.42 -1.02 -0.92
N LEU A 171 9.14 -2.11 -0.68
CA LEU A 171 9.47 -3.07 -1.72
C LEU A 171 8.23 -3.75 -2.31
N ALA A 172 7.26 -4.14 -1.48
CA ALA A 172 6.01 -4.75 -1.93
C ALA A 172 5.15 -3.77 -2.75
N MET A 173 5.12 -2.48 -2.36
CA MET A 173 4.36 -1.44 -3.05
C MET A 173 4.99 -1.04 -4.38
N LEU A 174 6.33 -0.95 -4.46
CA LEU A 174 7.07 -0.60 -5.67
C LEU A 174 7.11 -1.75 -6.70
N ALA A 175 7.04 -2.99 -6.23
CA ALA A 175 7.15 -4.14 -7.11
C ALA A 175 6.01 -4.17 -8.14
N PRO A 176 6.31 -4.42 -9.42
CA PRO A 176 5.32 -4.52 -10.49
C PRO A 176 4.59 -5.86 -10.45
N PHE A 177 4.07 -6.21 -9.27
CA PHE A 177 3.18 -7.34 -9.07
C PHE A 177 1.83 -7.06 -9.73
N ASN A 178 1.13 -8.12 -10.14
CA ASN A 178 -0.24 -7.97 -10.61
C ASN A 178 -1.20 -7.65 -9.45
N LYS A 179 -2.42 -7.26 -9.78
CA LYS A 179 -3.46 -6.88 -8.82
C LYS A 179 -3.75 -7.95 -7.79
N ILE A 180 -3.81 -9.22 -8.19
CA ILE A 180 -4.13 -10.35 -7.30
C ILE A 180 -2.99 -10.59 -6.32
N ASP A 181 -1.75 -10.56 -6.78
CA ASP A 181 -0.57 -10.69 -5.92
C ASP A 181 -0.52 -9.56 -4.88
N LYS A 182 -0.78 -8.32 -5.31
CA LYS A 182 -0.85 -7.16 -4.40
C LYS A 182 -1.95 -7.30 -3.36
N GLN A 183 -3.11 -7.82 -3.77
CA GLN A 183 -4.21 -8.06 -2.86
C GLN A 183 -3.88 -9.18 -1.87
N ALA A 184 -3.27 -10.28 -2.31
CA ALA A 184 -2.83 -11.37 -1.44
C ALA A 184 -1.81 -10.90 -0.38
N ILE A 185 -0.88 -10.00 -0.76
CA ILE A 185 0.06 -9.38 0.18
C ILE A 185 -0.68 -8.53 1.23
N LEU A 186 -1.68 -7.75 0.81
CA LEU A 186 -2.48 -6.93 1.73
C LEU A 186 -3.30 -7.81 2.70
N GLU A 187 -3.90 -8.88 2.20
CA GLU A 187 -4.78 -9.80 2.95
C GLU A 187 -4.01 -10.78 3.84
N SER A 188 -2.67 -10.81 3.78
CA SER A 188 -1.87 -11.67 4.64
C SER A 188 -2.18 -11.40 6.12
N PRO A 189 -2.54 -12.43 6.93
CA PRO A 189 -3.08 -12.24 8.28
C PRO A 189 -2.18 -11.44 9.21
N ASN A 190 -0.87 -11.66 9.14
CA ASN A 190 0.13 -10.98 9.97
C ASN A 190 1.42 -10.72 9.19
N ILE A 191 2.36 -10.02 9.80
CA ILE A 191 3.62 -9.61 9.17
C ILE A 191 4.47 -10.80 8.72
N MET A 192 4.50 -11.90 9.48
CA MET A 192 5.30 -13.09 9.13
C MET A 192 4.71 -13.77 7.89
N GLN A 193 3.40 -13.97 7.85
CA GLN A 193 2.72 -14.53 6.68
C GLN A 193 2.79 -13.60 5.47
N ARG A 194 2.82 -12.27 5.67
CA ARG A 194 3.07 -11.31 4.59
C ARG A 194 4.45 -11.50 3.98
N ILE A 195 5.49 -11.71 4.80
CA ILE A 195 6.85 -12.02 4.33
C ILE A 195 6.88 -13.32 3.53
N GLU A 196 6.20 -14.36 3.99
CA GLU A 196 6.08 -15.64 3.28
C GLU A 196 5.36 -15.49 1.94
N THR A 197 4.25 -14.75 1.92
CA THR A 197 3.50 -14.44 0.69
C THR A 197 4.36 -13.70 -0.32
N ILE A 198 5.08 -12.65 0.11
CA ILE A 198 6.01 -11.91 -0.73
C ILE A 198 7.10 -12.82 -1.30
N ASN A 199 7.75 -13.63 -0.46
CA ASN A 199 8.79 -14.55 -0.91
C ASN A 199 8.26 -15.56 -1.94
N SER A 200 7.07 -16.12 -1.71
CA SER A 200 6.42 -17.05 -2.62
C SER A 200 6.12 -16.41 -3.98
N ILE A 201 5.61 -15.18 -3.99
CA ILE A 201 5.32 -14.42 -5.22
C ILE A 201 6.61 -14.13 -5.97
N LEU A 202 7.68 -13.71 -5.29
CA LEU A 202 8.98 -13.44 -5.91
C LEU A 202 9.56 -14.70 -6.53
N ASP A 203 9.52 -15.82 -5.82
CA ASP A 203 10.07 -17.11 -6.29
C ASP A 203 9.28 -17.59 -7.52
N LEU A 204 7.94 -17.60 -7.48
CA LEU A 204 7.10 -17.98 -8.62
C LEU A 204 7.37 -17.12 -9.86
N ASN A 205 7.47 -15.82 -9.69
CA ASN A 205 7.72 -14.89 -10.79
C ASN A 205 9.15 -14.99 -11.35
N THR A 206 10.11 -15.51 -10.57
CA THR A 206 11.48 -15.75 -11.00
C THR A 206 11.58 -17.04 -11.82
N PHE A 207 10.84 -18.09 -11.45
CA PHE A 207 10.81 -19.36 -12.18
C PHE A 207 10.15 -19.28 -13.56
N GLN A 208 9.13 -18.40 -13.73
CA GLN A 208 8.41 -18.26 -14.99
C GLN A 208 9.20 -17.61 -16.13
N VAL A 209 10.35 -17.00 -15.86
CA VAL A 209 11.18 -16.29 -16.85
C VAL A 209 12.37 -17.12 -17.34
N VAL A 210 12.57 -18.35 -16.84
CA VAL A 210 13.57 -19.27 -17.43
C VAL A 210 12.97 -19.85 -18.72
N PRO A 211 13.43 -19.42 -19.92
CA PRO A 211 12.96 -20.06 -21.15
C PRO A 211 13.36 -21.52 -21.11
N ASN A 212 12.46 -22.43 -21.47
CA ASN A 212 12.78 -23.81 -21.79
C ASN A 212 13.80 -23.87 -22.95
N SER A 213 15.06 -23.65 -22.66
CA SER A 213 16.18 -23.90 -23.58
C SER A 213 16.60 -25.36 -23.48
N LYS A 214 15.70 -26.26 -23.85
CA LYS A 214 16.04 -27.61 -24.34
C LYS A 214 15.11 -27.93 -25.49
N GLY A 215 15.36 -27.26 -26.61
CA GLY A 215 14.94 -27.75 -27.91
C GLY A 215 15.73 -29.01 -28.17
N ASN A 216 15.07 -30.15 -28.25
CA ASN A 216 15.56 -31.39 -28.80
C ASN A 216 16.14 -31.16 -30.20
N GLN A 217 17.45 -31.22 -30.32
CA GLN A 217 18.04 -31.75 -31.54
C GLN A 217 17.94 -33.30 -31.43
N LEU A 218 17.02 -33.83 -32.15
CA LEU A 218 17.07 -35.24 -32.61
C LEU A 218 16.94 -35.23 -34.14
N ASN A 219 18.06 -35.63 -34.69
CA ASN A 219 18.33 -36.18 -36.02
C ASN A 219 17.21 -36.24 -37.06
#